data_92e1930d32a8b5401f6c768b9cad77d1
#
_entry.id   92e1930d32a8b5401f6c768b9cad77d1
#
_cell.length_a   1.000
_cell.length_b   1.000
_cell.length_c   1.000
_cell.angle_alpha   90.00
_cell.angle_beta   90.00
_cell.angle_gamma   90.00
#
_symmetry.space_group_name_H-M   'P 1'
#
loop_
_entity.id
_entity.type
_entity.pdbx_description
1 polymer ?
#
loop_
_entity_poly.entity_id
_entity_poly.type
_entity_poly.pdbx_seq_one_letter_code
_entity_poly.pdbx_strand_id
1 'polypeptide(L)'
;SAASDVYKRQEFTGATSSIKARVIRVETASGSDPATLYVQYTDTNTSGLAGSAPVRFTAGETINSGGTALSVQTTNTVANPATGQGTILHVSGGDFFVRGHFVFAPQQSLVISKYTTTGTATVGFTIAEDIVTSGDDTSLFDNQGATPNTASPGADRYRIRLTLVNKTSVTASDNFVYFCDIVDGEIEEVVTGTEDYNKINDVLALRTKEESGNYVVRPFRVTFEDDSANGSTSNLIANISAGTVYLNGYRVNKERPSKLTISKPRTTVTNNNEAIGVDYGSY
;
A
#
# COMPACT_ATOMS: atom_id res chain seq x y z
N SER A 1 0.51 -17.87 -9.31
CA SER A 1 0.58 -18.09 -10.75
C SER A 1 1.51 -17.04 -11.37
N ALA A 2 2.31 -17.43 -12.36
CA ALA A 2 3.30 -16.57 -13.03
C ALA A 2 2.69 -15.26 -13.58
N ALA A 3 1.43 -15.26 -14.00
CA ALA A 3 0.74 -14.07 -14.51
C ALA A 3 0.53 -12.96 -13.46
N SER A 4 0.39 -13.32 -12.20
CA SER A 4 0.22 -12.35 -11.09
C SER A 4 1.52 -11.62 -10.76
N ASP A 5 2.67 -12.18 -11.08
CA ASP A 5 3.98 -11.62 -10.72
C ASP A 5 4.51 -10.62 -11.77
N VAL A 6 4.02 -10.73 -13.00
CA VAL A 6 4.44 -9.84 -14.11
C VAL A 6 4.05 -8.39 -13.87
N TYR A 7 2.91 -8.14 -13.21
CA TYR A 7 2.44 -6.78 -12.94
C TYR A 7 2.95 -6.19 -11.64
N LYS A 8 3.47 -6.99 -10.71
CA LYS A 8 4.00 -6.50 -9.46
C LYS A 8 5.17 -5.55 -9.70
N ARG A 9 5.16 -4.43 -8.97
CA ARG A 9 6.16 -3.35 -9.05
C ARG A 9 6.16 -2.54 -10.36
N GLN A 10 5.31 -2.88 -11.33
CA GLN A 10 5.17 -2.04 -12.52
C GLN A 10 4.48 -0.73 -12.16
N GLU A 11 4.90 0.35 -12.81
CA GLU A 11 4.23 1.64 -12.73
C GLU A 11 3.31 1.79 -13.94
N PHE A 12 2.04 2.03 -13.68
CA PHE A 12 1.03 2.31 -14.69
C PHE A 12 0.72 3.79 -14.73
N THR A 13 0.50 4.29 -15.94
CA THR A 13 0.11 5.67 -16.18
C THR A 13 -1.27 5.69 -16.83
N GLY A 14 -2.19 6.46 -16.28
CA GLY A 14 -3.53 6.66 -16.86
C GLY A 14 -3.46 7.49 -18.13
N ALA A 15 -4.10 7.03 -19.19
CA ALA A 15 -4.09 7.71 -20.49
C ALA A 15 -4.85 9.04 -20.47
N THR A 16 -5.90 9.15 -19.65
CA THR A 16 -6.72 10.34 -19.51
C THR A 16 -6.32 11.17 -18.29
N SER A 17 -6.10 10.50 -17.16
CA SER A 17 -5.81 11.16 -15.90
C SER A 17 -4.36 11.61 -15.77
N SER A 18 -3.44 11.03 -16.52
CA SER A 18 -1.97 11.18 -16.39
C SER A 18 -1.44 10.82 -14.99
N ILE A 19 -2.25 10.16 -14.19
CA ILE A 19 -1.87 9.68 -12.85
C ILE A 19 -0.96 8.49 -12.99
N LYS A 20 0.01 8.38 -12.08
CA LYS A 20 0.89 7.22 -12.00
C LYS A 20 0.67 6.45 -10.72
N ALA A 21 0.67 5.14 -10.85
CA ALA A 21 0.52 4.25 -9.71
C ALA A 21 1.39 3.01 -9.87
N ARG A 22 1.99 2.57 -8.77
CA ARG A 22 2.75 1.33 -8.70
C ARG A 22 1.86 0.21 -8.22
N VAL A 23 1.87 -0.92 -8.91
CA VAL A 23 1.13 -2.11 -8.52
C VAL A 23 1.84 -2.79 -7.34
N ILE A 24 1.09 -2.98 -6.26
CA ILE A 24 1.53 -3.71 -5.07
C ILE A 24 1.11 -5.18 -5.19
N ARG A 25 -0.14 -5.41 -5.58
CA ARG A 25 -0.71 -6.74 -5.67
C ARG A 25 -1.77 -6.82 -6.76
N VAL A 26 -1.92 -8.00 -7.31
CA VAL A 26 -2.96 -8.36 -8.28
C VAL A 26 -3.78 -9.49 -7.70
N GLU A 27 -5.09 -9.31 -7.64
CA GLU A 27 -6.04 -10.35 -7.30
C GLU A 27 -6.82 -10.73 -8.56
N THR A 28 -6.90 -12.02 -8.82
CA THR A 28 -7.70 -12.55 -9.94
C THR A 28 -9.18 -12.49 -9.59
N ALA A 29 -10.02 -12.43 -10.62
CA ALA A 29 -11.47 -12.52 -10.44
C ALA A 29 -11.85 -13.80 -9.69
N SER A 30 -12.77 -13.69 -8.74
CA SER A 30 -13.27 -14.81 -7.94
C SER A 30 -14.75 -14.64 -7.66
N GLY A 31 -15.58 -15.56 -8.13
CA GLY A 31 -17.02 -15.47 -8.01
C GLY A 31 -17.58 -14.22 -8.69
N SER A 32 -18.25 -13.37 -7.94
CA SER A 32 -18.78 -12.08 -8.41
C SER A 32 -17.74 -10.93 -8.34
N ASP A 33 -16.62 -11.16 -7.68
CA ASP A 33 -15.58 -10.14 -7.53
C ASP A 33 -14.75 -10.03 -8.82
N PRO A 34 -14.60 -8.82 -9.40
CA PRO A 34 -13.76 -8.61 -10.58
C PRO A 34 -12.27 -8.75 -10.24
N ALA A 35 -11.45 -8.95 -11.27
CA ALA A 35 -10.02 -8.84 -11.13
C ALA A 35 -9.64 -7.44 -10.63
N THR A 36 -8.79 -7.37 -9.61
CA THR A 36 -8.49 -6.12 -8.91
C THR A 36 -7.00 -5.87 -8.81
N LEU A 37 -6.58 -4.66 -9.17
CA LEU A 37 -5.22 -4.17 -8.94
C LEU A 37 -5.19 -3.34 -7.66
N TYR A 38 -4.34 -3.73 -6.72
CA TYR A 38 -3.99 -2.90 -5.58
C TYR A 38 -2.79 -2.06 -5.95
N VAL A 39 -2.98 -0.75 -5.92
CA VAL A 39 -1.99 0.21 -6.37
C VAL A 39 -1.70 1.25 -5.30
N GLN A 40 -0.48 1.72 -5.29
CA GLN A 40 -0.09 2.93 -4.58
C GLN A 40 0.11 4.04 -5.61
N TYR A 41 -0.65 5.11 -5.50
CA TYR A 41 -0.46 6.26 -6.35
C TYR A 41 0.89 6.92 -6.05
N THR A 42 1.71 7.03 -7.08
CA THR A 42 3.07 7.62 -6.99
C THR A 42 3.08 9.06 -7.46
N ASP A 43 2.22 9.40 -8.40
CA ASP A 43 2.02 10.76 -8.90
C ASP A 43 0.53 10.97 -9.14
N THR A 44 -0.05 11.94 -8.48
CA THR A 44 -1.47 12.30 -8.60
C THR A 44 -1.69 13.53 -9.47
N ASN A 45 -0.73 13.82 -10.36
CA ASN A 45 -0.77 14.93 -11.30
C ASN A 45 -0.98 16.29 -10.60
N THR A 46 -0.27 16.50 -9.48
CA THR A 46 -0.30 17.77 -8.73
C THR A 46 0.71 18.79 -9.26
N SER A 47 1.51 18.43 -10.25
CA SER A 47 2.53 19.32 -10.81
C SER A 47 1.91 20.37 -11.72
N GLY A 48 1.40 21.40 -11.10
CA GLY A 48 1.21 22.68 -11.75
C GLY A 48 -0.09 22.88 -12.46
N LEU A 49 -1.23 22.70 -11.82
CA LEU A 49 -2.37 23.39 -12.37
C LEU A 49 -3.53 23.56 -11.39
N ALA A 50 -3.96 24.76 -11.33
CA ALA A 50 -5.26 25.18 -10.87
C ALA A 50 -6.35 24.31 -11.51
N GLY A 51 -7.22 23.78 -10.69
CA GLY A 51 -8.51 23.19 -11.06
C GLY A 51 -8.42 21.79 -11.67
N SER A 52 -9.23 20.91 -11.19
CA SER A 52 -9.75 19.74 -11.93
C SER A 52 -8.83 18.57 -12.27
N ALA A 53 -7.62 18.48 -11.76
CA ALA A 53 -6.81 17.29 -12.01
C ALA A 53 -7.31 16.08 -11.18
N PRO A 54 -7.59 14.92 -11.79
CA PRO A 54 -8.06 13.76 -11.09
C PRO A 54 -7.03 13.27 -10.04
N VAL A 55 -7.52 12.74 -8.93
CA VAL A 55 -6.69 12.19 -7.84
C VAL A 55 -6.57 10.67 -7.90
N ARG A 56 -7.37 10.04 -8.74
CA ARG A 56 -7.44 8.59 -8.97
C ARG A 56 -7.60 8.34 -10.46
N PHE A 57 -7.37 7.11 -10.87
CA PHE A 57 -7.69 6.70 -12.22
C PHE A 57 -9.16 6.94 -12.53
N THR A 58 -9.43 7.37 -13.75
CA THR A 58 -10.78 7.66 -14.23
C THR A 58 -11.49 6.38 -14.67
N ALA A 59 -12.79 6.28 -14.42
CA ALA A 59 -13.58 5.14 -14.90
C ALA A 59 -13.50 5.01 -16.42
N GLY A 60 -13.22 3.79 -16.90
CA GLY A 60 -13.12 3.48 -18.32
C GLY A 60 -11.83 3.92 -19.01
N GLU A 61 -10.89 4.57 -18.31
CA GLU A 61 -9.60 4.90 -18.94
C GLU A 61 -8.72 3.67 -19.15
N THR A 62 -7.79 3.79 -20.06
CA THR A 62 -6.72 2.83 -20.26
C THR A 62 -5.53 3.21 -19.41
N ILE A 63 -4.99 2.25 -18.64
CA ILE A 63 -3.75 2.42 -17.88
C ILE A 63 -2.64 1.63 -18.58
N ASN A 64 -1.50 2.25 -18.78
CA ASN A 64 -0.40 1.72 -19.58
C ASN A 64 0.89 1.54 -18.76
N SER A 65 1.59 0.42 -18.99
CA SER A 65 2.93 0.19 -18.46
C SER A 65 3.74 -0.64 -19.46
N GLY A 66 4.84 -0.10 -19.97
CA GLY A 66 5.83 -0.83 -20.75
C GLY A 66 5.28 -1.67 -21.90
N GLY A 67 4.24 -1.22 -22.60
CA GLY A 67 3.58 -1.95 -23.68
C GLY A 67 2.37 -2.80 -23.25
N THR A 68 2.08 -2.87 -21.96
CA THR A 68 0.86 -3.50 -21.44
C THR A 68 -0.21 -2.44 -21.21
N ALA A 69 -1.40 -2.66 -21.79
CA ALA A 69 -2.56 -1.80 -21.60
C ALA A 69 -3.65 -2.57 -20.86
N LEU A 70 -4.20 -1.97 -19.82
CA LEU A 70 -5.32 -2.47 -19.03
C LEU A 70 -6.42 -1.41 -19.02
N SER A 71 -7.68 -1.84 -19.03
CA SER A 71 -8.82 -0.92 -18.92
C SER A 71 -9.35 -0.90 -17.49
N VAL A 72 -9.52 0.31 -16.96
CA VAL A 72 -10.25 0.52 -15.71
C VAL A 72 -11.72 0.27 -15.95
N GLN A 73 -12.41 -0.31 -14.97
CA GLN A 73 -13.85 -0.57 -15.06
C GLN A 73 -14.62 0.71 -15.42
N THR A 74 -15.59 0.59 -16.33
CA THR A 74 -16.41 1.72 -16.80
C THR A 74 -17.54 2.07 -15.84
N THR A 75 -18.04 1.07 -15.08
CA THR A 75 -19.08 1.29 -14.09
C THR A 75 -18.51 2.03 -12.89
N ASN A 76 -19.09 3.16 -12.54
CA ASN A 76 -18.68 3.97 -11.40
C ASN A 76 -19.91 4.40 -10.60
N THR A 77 -20.51 3.44 -9.90
CA THR A 77 -21.67 3.66 -9.02
C THR A 77 -21.23 3.56 -7.56
N VAL A 78 -22.05 4.04 -6.63
CA VAL A 78 -21.79 3.92 -5.20
C VAL A 78 -21.64 2.46 -4.76
N ALA A 79 -22.43 1.57 -5.39
CA ALA A 79 -22.37 0.13 -5.09
C ALA A 79 -21.22 -0.60 -5.81
N ASN A 80 -20.71 -0.04 -6.90
CA ASN A 80 -19.66 -0.67 -7.73
C ASN A 80 -18.73 0.40 -8.32
N PRO A 81 -17.88 1.03 -7.51
CA PRO A 81 -16.97 2.07 -7.96
C PRO A 81 -15.84 1.50 -8.81
N ALA A 82 -15.43 2.23 -9.83
CA ALA A 82 -14.29 1.88 -10.68
C ALA A 82 -12.95 1.90 -9.91
N THR A 83 -12.85 2.76 -8.90
CA THR A 83 -11.70 2.85 -8.00
C THR A 83 -12.18 2.96 -6.56
N GLY A 84 -11.52 2.27 -5.66
CA GLY A 84 -11.86 2.22 -4.23
C GLY A 84 -10.63 2.38 -3.34
N GLN A 85 -10.83 2.17 -2.06
CA GLN A 85 -9.77 2.09 -1.06
C GLN A 85 -9.89 0.75 -0.34
N GLY A 86 -8.75 0.16 -0.02
CA GLY A 86 -8.66 -1.07 0.75
C GLY A 86 -7.46 -1.01 1.70
N THR A 87 -7.42 -1.95 2.63
CA THR A 87 -6.31 -2.14 3.57
C THR A 87 -5.42 -3.27 3.08
N ILE A 88 -4.14 -2.98 2.88
CA ILE A 88 -3.11 -3.95 2.51
C ILE A 88 -1.95 -3.86 3.49
N LEU A 89 -1.53 -5.00 4.02
CA LEU A 89 -0.30 -5.11 4.79
C LEU A 89 0.85 -5.46 3.87
N HIS A 90 1.95 -4.75 4.01
CA HIS A 90 3.19 -5.00 3.29
C HIS A 90 4.30 -5.31 4.28
N VAL A 91 4.91 -6.48 4.16
CA VAL A 91 6.01 -6.94 5.02
C VAL A 91 7.26 -7.03 4.16
N SER A 92 8.31 -6.33 4.59
CA SER A 92 9.63 -6.41 3.95
C SER A 92 10.24 -7.80 4.14
N GLY A 93 11.15 -8.18 3.24
CA GLY A 93 11.91 -9.41 3.40
C GLY A 93 12.79 -9.35 4.65
N GLY A 94 12.88 -10.47 5.35
CA GLY A 94 13.68 -10.59 6.56
C GLY A 94 13.90 -12.05 6.97
N ASP A 95 14.78 -12.23 7.93
CA ASP A 95 15.10 -13.55 8.50
C ASP A 95 14.29 -13.79 9.76
N PHE A 96 13.61 -14.92 9.80
CA PHE A 96 12.78 -15.35 10.92
C PHE A 96 13.34 -16.65 11.51
N PHE A 97 13.39 -16.74 12.84
CA PHE A 97 13.78 -17.98 13.50
C PHE A 97 12.54 -18.87 13.71
N VAL A 98 12.49 -19.96 12.96
CA VAL A 98 11.35 -20.89 12.93
C VAL A 98 11.85 -22.33 12.94
N ARG A 99 11.26 -23.17 13.79
CA ARG A 99 11.60 -24.61 13.88
C ARG A 99 13.10 -24.90 14.10
N GLY A 100 13.80 -24.01 14.80
CA GLY A 100 15.23 -24.16 15.05
C GLY A 100 16.13 -23.68 13.92
N HIS A 101 15.59 -23.09 12.87
CA HIS A 101 16.32 -22.60 11.70
C HIS A 101 16.04 -21.11 11.45
N PHE A 102 17.03 -20.39 10.92
CA PHE A 102 16.81 -19.07 10.34
C PHE A 102 16.30 -19.26 8.93
N VAL A 103 15.12 -18.71 8.68
CA VAL A 103 14.43 -18.83 7.39
C VAL A 103 14.20 -17.43 6.81
N PHE A 104 14.74 -17.20 5.64
CA PHE A 104 14.48 -15.96 4.92
C PHE A 104 13.06 -15.97 4.33
N ALA A 105 12.24 -15.02 4.76
CA ALA A 105 10.96 -14.75 4.12
C ALA A 105 11.14 -13.58 3.15
N PRO A 106 10.86 -13.76 1.86
CA PRO A 106 10.89 -12.66 0.91
C PRO A 106 9.77 -11.65 1.22
N GLN A 107 9.89 -10.47 0.67
CA GLN A 107 8.88 -9.43 0.76
C GLN A 107 7.51 -9.96 0.33
N GLN A 108 6.50 -9.78 1.17
CA GLN A 108 5.14 -10.27 0.94
C GLN A 108 4.12 -9.16 1.21
N SER A 109 2.94 -9.27 0.60
CA SER A 109 1.81 -8.39 0.86
C SER A 109 0.55 -9.22 1.04
N LEU A 110 -0.30 -8.79 1.98
CA LEU A 110 -1.58 -9.43 2.28
C LEU A 110 -2.68 -8.39 2.23
N VAL A 111 -3.75 -8.69 1.51
CA VAL A 111 -4.96 -7.86 1.50
C VAL A 111 -5.76 -8.18 2.75
N ILE A 112 -5.96 -7.19 3.60
CA ILE A 112 -6.75 -7.30 4.83
C ILE A 112 -8.22 -7.03 4.53
N SER A 113 -8.49 -5.93 3.81
CA SER A 113 -9.83 -5.61 3.34
C SER A 113 -9.76 -5.07 1.91
N LYS A 114 -10.67 -5.55 1.06
CA LYS A 114 -10.74 -5.11 -0.35
C LYS A 114 -11.41 -3.75 -0.50
N TYR A 115 -12.33 -3.40 0.41
CA TYR A 115 -13.28 -2.30 0.19
C TYR A 115 -13.27 -1.23 1.27
N THR A 116 -12.51 -1.43 2.35
CA THR A 116 -12.44 -0.48 3.46
C THR A 116 -11.00 -0.19 3.87
N THR A 117 -10.78 0.99 4.43
CA THR A 117 -9.51 1.39 5.05
C THR A 117 -9.41 0.94 6.51
N THR A 118 -10.51 0.46 7.10
CA THR A 118 -10.64 0.06 8.50
C THR A 118 -10.65 -1.47 8.65
N GLY A 119 -9.79 -2.16 7.89
CA GLY A 119 -9.67 -3.62 7.98
C GLY A 119 -9.08 -4.05 9.31
N THR A 120 -9.68 -5.09 9.94
CA THR A 120 -9.17 -5.70 11.18
C THR A 120 -8.80 -7.15 10.91
N ALA A 121 -7.60 -7.57 11.31
CA ALA A 121 -7.11 -8.93 11.13
C ALA A 121 -5.93 -9.25 12.03
N THR A 122 -5.86 -10.50 12.49
CA THR A 122 -4.64 -11.07 13.06
C THR A 122 -3.83 -11.70 11.95
N VAL A 123 -2.59 -11.27 11.77
CA VAL A 123 -1.71 -11.69 10.68
C VAL A 123 -0.50 -12.44 11.21
N GLY A 124 -0.07 -13.42 10.46
CA GLY A 124 1.11 -14.20 10.77
C GLY A 124 1.61 -14.99 9.57
N PHE A 125 2.58 -15.83 9.82
CA PHE A 125 3.15 -16.72 8.81
C PHE A 125 2.66 -18.14 9.00
N THR A 126 2.25 -18.79 7.91
CA THR A 126 2.17 -20.26 7.89
C THR A 126 3.50 -20.84 7.51
N ILE A 127 3.86 -21.95 8.18
CA ILE A 127 5.07 -22.69 7.94
C ILE A 127 4.72 -23.87 7.04
N ALA A 128 5.36 -23.97 5.88
CA ALA A 128 5.34 -25.13 5.02
C ALA A 128 6.71 -25.79 5.00
N GLU A 129 6.75 -27.06 5.32
CA GLU A 129 7.97 -27.88 5.35
C GLU A 129 7.83 -28.95 4.27
N ASP A 130 8.82 -29.03 3.41
CA ASP A 130 8.87 -30.04 2.35
C ASP A 130 10.32 -30.49 2.07
N ILE A 131 10.44 -31.64 1.42
CA ILE A 131 11.72 -32.14 0.90
C ILE A 131 11.67 -31.95 -0.62
N VAL A 132 12.60 -31.16 -1.13
CA VAL A 132 12.78 -30.98 -2.57
C VAL A 132 13.74 -32.04 -3.05
N THR A 133 13.24 -32.90 -3.94
CA THR A 133 14.03 -33.98 -4.55
C THR A 133 14.56 -33.55 -5.91
N SER A 134 15.47 -34.33 -6.46
CA SER A 134 15.98 -34.14 -7.83
C SER A 134 14.89 -34.31 -8.90
N GLY A 135 13.77 -34.96 -8.57
CA GLY A 135 12.60 -35.04 -9.45
C GLY A 135 11.81 -33.71 -9.50
N ASP A 136 11.84 -32.93 -8.44
CA ASP A 136 11.18 -31.62 -8.33
C ASP A 136 12.05 -30.50 -8.92
N ASP A 137 13.36 -30.61 -8.74
CA ASP A 137 14.35 -29.63 -9.22
C ASP A 137 15.54 -30.35 -9.87
N THR A 138 15.60 -30.28 -11.18
CA THR A 138 16.67 -30.93 -11.97
C THR A 138 18.06 -30.32 -11.75
N SER A 139 18.16 -29.16 -11.11
CA SER A 139 19.45 -28.59 -10.72
C SER A 139 20.13 -29.37 -9.58
N LEU A 140 19.39 -30.23 -8.90
CA LEU A 140 19.90 -31.10 -7.86
C LEU A 140 20.56 -32.41 -8.37
N PHE A 141 20.46 -32.70 -9.67
CA PHE A 141 21.25 -33.77 -10.29
C PHE A 141 22.73 -33.42 -10.30
N ASP A 142 23.56 -34.47 -10.44
CA ASP A 142 24.99 -34.30 -10.70
C ASP A 142 25.19 -33.71 -12.13
N ASN A 143 25.58 -32.45 -12.15
CA ASN A 143 25.72 -31.64 -13.37
C ASN A 143 27.20 -31.45 -13.76
N GLN A 144 28.09 -32.39 -13.47
CA GLN A 144 29.51 -32.28 -13.83
C GLN A 144 29.81 -32.30 -15.34
N GLY A 145 28.80 -32.46 -16.17
CA GLY A 145 28.92 -32.45 -17.62
C GLY A 145 27.93 -31.48 -18.28
N ALA A 146 27.97 -31.40 -19.62
CA ALA A 146 27.04 -30.61 -20.40
C ALA A 146 25.58 -31.11 -20.32
N THR A 147 25.38 -32.33 -19.81
CA THR A 147 24.06 -32.97 -19.67
C THR A 147 23.89 -33.43 -18.22
N PRO A 148 22.72 -33.16 -17.58
CA PRO A 148 22.45 -33.66 -16.23
C PRO A 148 22.54 -35.19 -16.18
N ASN A 149 23.22 -35.71 -15.20
CA ASN A 149 23.28 -37.15 -14.99
C ASN A 149 22.05 -37.61 -14.20
N THR A 150 21.06 -38.11 -14.91
CA THR A 150 19.79 -38.60 -14.33
C THR A 150 19.93 -39.99 -13.68
N ALA A 151 21.05 -40.66 -13.88
CA ALA A 151 21.33 -41.99 -13.28
C ALA A 151 22.03 -41.91 -11.92
N SER A 152 22.58 -40.73 -11.55
CA SER A 152 23.14 -40.47 -10.23
C SER A 152 22.06 -40.06 -9.25
N PRO A 153 22.16 -40.50 -7.96
CA PRO A 153 21.26 -39.98 -6.94
C PRO A 153 21.47 -38.46 -6.80
N GLY A 154 20.39 -37.73 -6.83
CA GLY A 154 20.39 -36.29 -6.57
C GLY A 154 20.54 -35.97 -5.09
N ALA A 155 20.80 -34.74 -4.76
CA ALA A 155 20.83 -34.27 -3.38
C ALA A 155 19.43 -33.74 -2.99
N ASP A 156 18.78 -34.46 -2.07
CA ASP A 156 17.54 -34.01 -1.49
C ASP A 156 17.79 -32.83 -0.53
N ARG A 157 16.88 -31.84 -0.49
CA ARG A 157 16.99 -30.66 0.33
C ARG A 157 15.75 -30.44 1.15
N TYR A 158 15.94 -30.27 2.45
CA TYR A 158 14.88 -29.80 3.33
C TYR A 158 14.63 -28.31 3.10
N ARG A 159 13.36 -27.95 2.90
CA ARG A 159 12.93 -26.58 2.63
C ARG A 159 11.84 -26.16 3.58
N ILE A 160 12.02 -24.99 4.21
CA ILE A 160 11.01 -24.31 5.01
C ILE A 160 10.59 -23.06 4.25
N ARG A 161 9.29 -22.86 4.11
CA ARG A 161 8.71 -21.66 3.50
C ARG A 161 7.77 -20.98 4.46
N LEU A 162 7.86 -19.65 4.51
CA LEU A 162 6.99 -18.79 5.29
C LEU A 162 6.05 -18.02 4.34
N THR A 163 4.75 -18.18 4.55
CA THR A 163 3.74 -17.50 3.75
C THR A 163 2.87 -16.62 4.65
N LEU A 164 2.79 -15.34 4.34
CA LEU A 164 2.00 -14.37 5.08
C LEU A 164 0.50 -14.63 4.86
N VAL A 165 -0.24 -14.82 5.95
CA VAL A 165 -1.67 -15.14 5.92
C VAL A 165 -2.43 -14.45 7.04
N ASN A 166 -3.74 -14.31 6.85
CA ASN A 166 -4.68 -13.97 7.92
C ASN A 166 -4.96 -15.23 8.74
N LYS A 167 -4.95 -15.12 10.07
CA LYS A 167 -5.23 -16.22 10.99
C LYS A 167 -6.57 -16.94 10.69
N THR A 168 -7.56 -16.20 10.21
CA THR A 168 -8.87 -16.76 9.85
C THR A 168 -8.81 -17.75 8.69
N SER A 169 -7.79 -17.68 7.85
CA SER A 169 -7.59 -18.61 6.73
C SER A 169 -6.76 -19.86 7.08
N VAL A 170 -6.31 -19.98 8.34
CA VAL A 170 -5.49 -21.10 8.81
C VAL A 170 -6.36 -22.09 9.56
N THR A 171 -6.34 -23.34 9.11
CA THR A 171 -7.13 -24.44 9.73
C THR A 171 -6.37 -25.21 10.82
N ALA A 172 -5.03 -25.15 10.82
CA ALA A 172 -4.16 -25.82 11.79
C ALA A 172 -3.36 -24.78 12.59
N SER A 173 -3.59 -24.72 13.91
CA SER A 173 -2.92 -23.74 14.79
C SER A 173 -1.41 -23.96 14.90
N ASP A 174 -0.93 -25.19 14.71
CA ASP A 174 0.47 -25.56 14.95
C ASP A 174 1.43 -25.05 13.89
N ASN A 175 0.93 -24.65 12.73
CA ASN A 175 1.72 -24.14 11.62
C ASN A 175 1.61 -22.61 11.45
N PHE A 176 1.00 -21.93 12.41
CA PHE A 176 0.84 -20.47 12.37
C PHE A 176 1.75 -19.80 13.40
N VAL A 177 2.59 -18.90 12.93
CA VAL A 177 3.42 -18.02 13.76
C VAL A 177 2.83 -16.63 13.71
N TYR A 178 2.36 -16.11 14.83
CA TYR A 178 1.81 -14.78 14.97
C TYR A 178 2.86 -13.72 14.61
N PHE A 179 2.43 -12.67 13.91
CA PHE A 179 3.29 -11.56 13.51
C PHE A 179 2.77 -10.22 14.01
N CYS A 180 1.53 -9.86 13.70
CA CYS A 180 0.93 -8.60 14.15
C CYS A 180 -0.60 -8.65 14.15
N ASP A 181 -1.18 -7.74 14.93
CA ASP A 181 -2.60 -7.40 14.87
C ASP A 181 -2.81 -6.07 14.16
N ILE A 182 -3.82 -6.04 13.32
CA ILE A 182 -4.29 -4.85 12.63
C ILE A 182 -5.71 -4.58 13.12
N VAL A 183 -5.94 -3.39 13.62
CA VAL A 183 -7.24 -2.92 14.08
C VAL A 183 -7.55 -1.61 13.39
N ASP A 184 -8.73 -1.51 12.78
CA ASP A 184 -9.17 -0.32 12.04
C ASP A 184 -8.16 0.19 10.98
N GLY A 185 -7.41 -0.74 10.38
CA GLY A 185 -6.42 -0.43 9.36
C GLY A 185 -5.05 0.01 9.88
N GLU A 186 -4.86 0.05 11.19
CA GLU A 186 -3.60 0.38 11.84
C GLU A 186 -2.99 -0.85 12.51
N ILE A 187 -1.66 -0.91 12.55
CA ILE A 187 -0.94 -1.99 13.25
C ILE A 187 -0.94 -1.67 14.73
N GLU A 188 -1.58 -2.51 15.54
CA GLU A 188 -1.72 -2.32 16.98
C GLU A 188 -0.61 -3.03 17.75
N GLU A 189 -0.30 -4.27 17.38
CA GLU A 189 0.73 -5.06 18.03
C GLU A 189 1.61 -5.76 17.00
N VAL A 190 2.92 -5.68 17.18
CA VAL A 190 3.90 -6.41 16.38
C VAL A 190 4.74 -7.24 17.33
N VAL A 191 4.83 -8.55 17.09
CA VAL A 191 5.83 -9.38 17.78
C VAL A 191 7.20 -9.02 17.21
N THR A 192 7.78 -8.00 17.76
CA THR A 192 9.20 -7.73 17.59
C THR A 192 9.96 -8.45 18.70
N GLY A 193 10.82 -9.35 18.34
CA GLY A 193 11.96 -9.60 19.21
C GLY A 193 12.63 -8.23 19.37
N THR A 194 12.49 -7.65 20.56
CA THR A 194 13.00 -6.30 20.84
C THR A 194 14.52 -6.33 20.70
N GLU A 195 14.99 -5.95 19.50
CA GLU A 195 16.40 -5.65 19.32
C GLU A 195 16.72 -4.41 20.17
N ASP A 196 17.83 -4.46 20.89
CA ASP A 196 18.25 -3.35 21.77
C ASP A 196 18.39 -2.01 20.99
N TYR A 197 18.62 -2.06 19.69
CA TYR A 197 18.68 -0.91 18.82
C TYR A 197 17.33 -0.18 18.68
N ASN A 198 16.20 -0.87 18.70
CA ASN A 198 14.89 -0.22 18.69
C ASN A 198 14.66 0.57 19.98
N LYS A 199 15.07 0.03 21.12
CA LYS A 199 15.00 0.73 22.40
C LYS A 199 15.84 2.00 22.40
N ILE A 200 17.03 1.98 21.80
CA ILE A 200 17.88 3.17 21.66
C ILE A 200 17.17 4.22 20.78
N ASN A 201 16.59 3.80 19.66
CA ASN A 201 15.82 4.71 18.80
C ASN A 201 14.63 5.32 19.53
N ASP A 202 13.89 4.53 20.30
CA ASP A 202 12.75 4.99 21.07
C ASP A 202 13.16 6.00 22.17
N VAL A 203 14.27 5.73 22.87
CA VAL A 203 14.80 6.66 23.87
C VAL A 203 15.26 7.96 23.22
N LEU A 204 15.93 7.90 22.07
CA LEU A 204 16.36 9.09 21.33
C LEU A 204 15.16 9.89 20.80
N ALA A 205 14.15 9.20 20.29
CA ALA A 205 12.90 9.81 19.83
C ALA A 205 12.18 10.50 21.01
N LEU A 206 12.07 9.82 22.16
CA LEU A 206 11.46 10.39 23.35
C LEU A 206 12.20 11.66 23.80
N ARG A 207 13.53 11.64 23.87
CA ARG A 207 14.33 12.82 24.21
C ARG A 207 14.11 13.97 23.22
N THR A 208 14.11 13.68 21.92
CA THR A 208 13.84 14.69 20.88
C THR A 208 12.46 15.30 21.06
N LYS A 209 11.45 14.47 21.40
CA LYS A 209 10.10 14.95 21.70
C LYS A 209 10.04 15.83 22.95
N GLU A 210 10.74 15.43 24.02
CA GLU A 210 10.76 16.18 25.27
C GLU A 210 11.51 17.52 25.15
N GLU A 211 12.59 17.56 24.34
CA GLU A 211 13.39 18.77 24.13
C GLU A 211 12.76 19.75 23.14
N SER A 212 12.19 19.26 22.04
CA SER A 212 11.76 20.07 20.89
C SER A 212 10.28 19.95 20.55
N GLY A 213 9.58 18.98 21.13
CA GLY A 213 8.19 18.67 20.76
C GLY A 213 8.06 18.16 19.33
N ASN A 214 6.90 18.38 18.74
CA ASN A 214 6.66 18.12 17.32
C ASN A 214 7.03 19.37 16.51
N TYR A 215 7.84 19.21 15.47
CA TYR A 215 8.26 20.34 14.65
C TYR A 215 8.42 19.98 13.17
N VAL A 216 8.30 20.99 12.32
CA VAL A 216 8.45 20.86 10.86
C VAL A 216 9.83 21.34 10.44
N VAL A 217 10.59 20.47 9.77
CA VAL A 217 11.91 20.82 9.21
C VAL A 217 11.77 21.37 7.80
N ARG A 218 11.02 20.67 6.96
CA ARG A 218 10.70 21.10 5.62
C ARG A 218 9.18 21.25 5.54
N PRO A 219 8.67 22.48 5.42
CA PRO A 219 7.25 22.74 5.51
C PRO A 219 6.48 22.09 4.37
N PHE A 220 5.28 21.63 4.71
CA PHE A 220 4.28 21.19 3.73
C PHE A 220 3.52 22.41 3.23
N ARG A 221 3.57 22.65 1.94
CA ARG A 221 2.70 23.63 1.32
C ARG A 221 1.36 22.97 1.02
N VAL A 222 0.29 23.54 1.53
CA VAL A 222 -1.07 23.07 1.25
C VAL A 222 -1.77 24.13 0.40
N THR A 223 -2.32 23.72 -0.73
CA THR A 223 -3.14 24.56 -1.60
C THR A 223 -4.47 23.85 -1.83
N PHE A 224 -5.53 24.63 -1.95
CA PHE A 224 -6.87 24.09 -2.17
C PHE A 224 -7.34 24.43 -3.58
N GLU A 225 -8.05 23.49 -4.19
CA GLU A 225 -8.72 23.64 -5.47
C GLU A 225 -10.10 22.98 -5.45
N ASP A 226 -10.99 23.37 -6.35
CA ASP A 226 -12.30 22.74 -6.47
C ASP A 226 -12.20 21.34 -7.07
N ASP A 227 -13.03 20.42 -6.59
CA ASP A 227 -13.10 19.03 -7.08
C ASP A 227 -14.03 18.90 -8.31
N SER A 228 -14.02 19.92 -9.18
CA SER A 228 -14.87 19.97 -10.37
C SER A 228 -14.51 18.92 -11.43
N ALA A 229 -13.26 18.43 -11.44
CA ALA A 229 -12.82 17.36 -12.34
C ALA A 229 -13.49 16.02 -12.06
N ASN A 230 -13.80 15.76 -10.79
CA ASN A 230 -14.54 14.56 -10.40
C ASN A 230 -16.07 14.83 -10.38
N GLY A 231 -16.51 15.99 -10.88
CA GLY A 231 -17.92 16.38 -10.93
C GLY A 231 -18.52 16.72 -9.57
N SER A 232 -17.71 16.91 -8.53
CA SER A 232 -18.18 17.20 -7.18
C SER A 232 -18.20 18.70 -6.92
N THR A 233 -19.38 19.23 -6.61
CA THR A 233 -19.56 20.62 -6.14
C THR A 233 -19.41 20.72 -4.61
N SER A 234 -19.42 19.60 -3.91
CA SER A 234 -19.43 19.52 -2.45
C SER A 234 -18.04 19.31 -1.84
N ASN A 235 -17.03 19.03 -2.67
CA ASN A 235 -15.70 18.72 -2.21
C ASN A 235 -14.67 19.74 -2.68
N LEU A 236 -13.58 19.82 -1.92
CA LEU A 236 -12.34 20.50 -2.27
C LEU A 236 -11.23 19.45 -2.35
N ILE A 237 -10.21 19.74 -3.11
CA ILE A 237 -8.97 18.98 -3.15
C ILE A 237 -7.89 19.79 -2.43
N ALA A 238 -7.31 19.20 -1.38
CA ALA A 238 -6.12 19.72 -0.75
C ALA A 238 -4.89 19.09 -1.40
N ASN A 239 -4.09 19.91 -2.05
CA ASN A 239 -2.79 19.52 -2.60
C ASN A 239 -1.71 19.71 -1.53
N ILE A 240 -1.09 18.63 -1.09
CA ILE A 240 -0.08 18.64 -0.03
C ILE A 240 1.28 18.36 -0.66
N SER A 241 2.21 19.31 -0.57
CA SER A 241 3.56 19.15 -1.11
C SER A 241 4.39 18.12 -0.33
N ALA A 242 5.54 17.76 -0.90
CA ALA A 242 6.59 17.06 -0.16
C ALA A 242 7.04 17.88 1.06
N GLY A 243 7.41 17.20 2.13
CA GLY A 243 7.87 17.86 3.35
C GLY A 243 8.45 16.87 4.36
N THR A 244 9.03 17.39 5.43
CA THR A 244 9.62 16.60 6.50
C THR A 244 9.19 17.15 7.84
N VAL A 245 8.73 16.28 8.72
CA VAL A 245 8.26 16.62 10.06
C VAL A 245 8.81 15.62 11.07
N TYR A 246 9.02 16.07 12.30
CA TYR A 246 9.25 15.19 13.43
C TYR A 246 7.98 15.10 14.26
N LEU A 247 7.45 13.87 14.35
CA LEU A 247 6.27 13.53 15.14
C LEU A 247 6.68 12.56 16.23
N ASN A 248 6.40 12.90 17.48
CA ASN A 248 6.81 12.10 18.64
C ASN A 248 8.31 11.76 18.66
N GLY A 249 9.15 12.65 18.08
CA GLY A 249 10.60 12.46 17.95
C GLY A 249 11.04 11.66 16.75
N TYR A 250 10.13 11.01 16.03
CA TYR A 250 10.46 10.26 14.81
C TYR A 250 10.38 11.15 13.58
N ARG A 251 11.34 10.97 12.66
CA ARG A 251 11.37 11.70 11.40
C ARG A 251 10.40 11.07 10.39
N VAL A 252 9.40 11.83 9.99
CA VAL A 252 8.48 11.47 8.92
C VAL A 252 8.80 12.29 7.67
N ASN A 253 9.18 11.62 6.60
CA ASN A 253 9.53 12.24 5.33
C ASN A 253 8.48 11.91 4.28
N LYS A 254 7.81 12.95 3.78
CA LYS A 254 6.91 12.85 2.63
C LYS A 254 7.68 13.28 1.39
N GLU A 255 8.05 12.33 0.56
CA GLU A 255 8.91 12.59 -0.61
C GLU A 255 8.14 13.16 -1.80
N ARG A 256 6.88 12.82 -1.95
CA ARG A 256 6.05 13.19 -3.10
C ARG A 256 4.80 13.96 -2.68
N PRO A 257 4.31 14.88 -3.52
CA PRO A 257 3.04 15.54 -3.28
C PRO A 257 1.88 14.54 -3.31
N SER A 258 0.82 14.84 -2.59
CA SER A 258 -0.44 14.08 -2.63
C SER A 258 -1.64 14.99 -2.60
N LYS A 259 -2.75 14.47 -3.10
CA LYS A 259 -4.06 15.12 -3.06
C LYS A 259 -4.95 14.42 -2.04
N LEU A 260 -5.68 15.20 -1.28
CA LEU A 260 -6.68 14.74 -0.33
C LEU A 260 -8.01 15.41 -0.64
N THR A 261 -9.05 14.63 -0.85
CA THR A 261 -10.41 15.14 -1.02
C THR A 261 -11.02 15.42 0.35
N ILE A 262 -11.50 16.63 0.55
CA ILE A 262 -12.16 17.06 1.78
C ILE A 262 -13.52 17.69 1.45
N SER A 263 -14.49 17.52 2.35
CA SER A 263 -15.80 18.14 2.17
C SER A 263 -15.69 19.66 2.36
N LYS A 264 -16.39 20.42 1.52
CA LYS A 264 -16.52 21.86 1.72
C LYS A 264 -17.25 22.14 3.04
N PRO A 265 -16.77 23.06 3.88
CA PRO A 265 -17.39 23.33 5.19
C PRO A 265 -18.76 24.01 5.07
N ARG A 266 -19.04 24.61 3.91
CA ARG A 266 -20.33 25.21 3.55
C ARG A 266 -20.48 25.33 2.05
N THR A 267 -21.70 25.32 1.57
CA THR A 267 -22.04 25.67 0.19
C THR A 267 -21.95 27.19 0.02
N THR A 268 -21.24 27.66 -1.00
CA THR A 268 -21.29 29.07 -1.39
C THR A 268 -22.50 29.27 -2.25
N VAL A 269 -23.36 30.25 -1.88
CA VAL A 269 -24.48 30.70 -2.69
C VAL A 269 -24.11 32.08 -3.20
N THR A 270 -24.19 32.28 -4.51
CA THR A 270 -24.02 33.61 -5.09
C THR A 270 -25.38 34.30 -5.10
N ASN A 271 -25.57 35.28 -4.24
CA ASN A 271 -26.72 36.13 -4.25
C ASN A 271 -26.39 37.40 -5.06
N ASN A 272 -27.14 37.64 -6.11
CA ASN A 272 -27.01 38.87 -6.89
C ASN A 272 -27.88 39.96 -6.26
N ASN A 273 -27.30 41.13 -6.07
CA ASN A 273 -27.99 42.33 -5.53
C ASN A 273 -28.50 42.20 -4.09
N GLU A 274 -27.82 41.37 -3.25
CA GLU A 274 -28.12 41.35 -1.84
C GLU A 274 -27.39 42.47 -1.11
N ALA A 275 -28.12 43.23 -0.29
CA ALA A 275 -27.54 44.26 0.55
C ALA A 275 -26.83 43.64 1.73
N ILE A 276 -25.52 43.73 1.77
CA ILE A 276 -24.70 43.27 2.88
C ILE A 276 -24.54 44.44 3.87
N GLY A 277 -25.07 44.28 5.08
CA GLY A 277 -24.81 45.23 6.15
C GLY A 277 -23.34 45.15 6.58
N VAL A 278 -22.63 46.23 6.46
CA VAL A 278 -21.26 46.36 6.95
C VAL A 278 -21.29 47.21 8.19
N ASP A 279 -20.93 46.60 9.33
CA ASP A 279 -20.73 47.40 10.55
C ASP A 279 -19.42 48.18 10.42
N TYR A 280 -19.54 49.50 10.41
CA TYR A 280 -18.39 50.37 10.57
C TYR A 280 -17.89 50.22 11.98
N GLY A 281 -16.78 49.49 12.16
CA GLY A 281 -16.12 49.41 13.43
C GLY A 281 -15.77 50.79 13.95
N SER A 282 -16.02 51.01 15.23
CA SER A 282 -15.50 52.19 15.92
C SER A 282 -13.98 52.18 15.93
N TYR A 283 -13.36 53.26 15.56
CA TYR A 283 -11.93 53.48 15.53
C TYR A 283 -11.33 53.53 16.97
#